data_c52910fca111fffbbcd474c1a85bc8a6
#
_entry.id   c52910fca111fffbbcd474c1a85bc8a6
#
_cell.length_a   1.000
_cell.length_b   1.000
_cell.length_c   1.000
_cell.angle_alpha   90.00
_cell.angle_beta   90.00
_cell.angle_gamma   90.00
#
_symmetry.space_group_name_H-M   'P 1'
#
loop_
_entity.id
_entity.type
_entity.pdbx_description
1 polymer ?
#
loop_
_entity_poly.entity_id
_entity_poly.type
_entity_poly.pdbx_seq_one_letter_code
_entity_poly.pdbx_strand_id
1 'polypeptide(L)'
;MDTPITVSVTGAAGQIGYSLLFRIASGAMFGPDQPVNLNLIEIEPAMGALEGVCMELDDCAFPLLNDINATSDLDKGFSNSNWALLVGSVPRKAGMERGDLLGINGKIFTGQGQAINNNAASDVRLSLIHI
;
A
#
# COMPACT_ATOMS: atom_id res chain seq x y z
N MET A 1 -3.65 16.54 -19.29
CA MET A 1 -4.00 15.55 -18.25
C MET A 1 -2.96 15.64 -17.14
N ASP A 2 -3.41 15.65 -15.91
CA ASP A 2 -2.49 15.75 -14.78
C ASP A 2 -1.56 14.53 -14.68
N THR A 3 -0.35 14.76 -14.17
CA THR A 3 0.58 13.68 -13.89
C THR A 3 -0.02 12.76 -12.83
N PRO A 4 0.00 11.43 -13.01
CA PRO A 4 -0.52 10.51 -12.00
C PRO A 4 0.18 10.66 -10.66
N ILE A 5 -0.59 10.54 -9.58
CA ILE A 5 -0.05 10.46 -8.23
C ILE A 5 0.17 8.98 -7.91
N THR A 6 1.35 8.63 -7.44
CA THR A 6 1.69 7.25 -7.07
C THR A 6 1.42 7.02 -5.59
N VAL A 7 0.57 6.05 -5.31
CA VAL A 7 0.19 5.65 -3.96
C VAL A 7 0.68 4.23 -3.71
N SER A 8 1.51 4.06 -2.70
CA SER A 8 1.95 2.74 -2.24
C SER A 8 1.14 2.31 -1.03
N VAL A 9 0.66 1.08 -1.03
CA VAL A 9 -0.15 0.53 0.06
C VAL A 9 0.46 -0.80 0.50
N THR A 10 0.83 -0.89 1.78
CA THR A 10 1.27 -2.14 2.36
C THR A 10 0.08 -2.93 2.90
N GLY A 11 0.19 -4.25 2.96
CA GLY A 11 -0.92 -5.09 3.37
C GLY A 11 -2.10 -5.01 2.40
N ALA A 12 -1.80 -4.83 1.12
CA ALA A 12 -2.80 -4.52 0.10
C ALA A 12 -3.83 -5.63 -0.12
N ALA A 13 -3.50 -6.88 0.20
CA ALA A 13 -4.44 -8.02 0.11
C ALA A 13 -5.23 -8.25 1.41
N GLY A 14 -4.97 -7.48 2.47
CA GLY A 14 -5.72 -7.54 3.71
C GLY A 14 -7.08 -6.83 3.58
N GLN A 15 -7.95 -7.00 4.58
CA GLN A 15 -9.31 -6.45 4.53
C GLN A 15 -9.33 -4.91 4.42
N ILE A 16 -8.52 -4.24 5.21
CA ILE A 16 -8.44 -2.78 5.18
C ILE A 16 -7.84 -2.30 3.87
N GLY A 17 -6.70 -2.90 3.47
CA GLY A 17 -6.05 -2.58 2.20
C GLY A 17 -7.00 -2.76 1.03
N TYR A 18 -7.65 -3.90 0.93
CA TYR A 18 -8.65 -4.19 -0.10
C TYR A 18 -9.72 -3.10 -0.19
N SER A 19 -10.31 -2.71 0.94
CA SER A 19 -11.35 -1.68 0.96
C SER A 19 -10.83 -0.31 0.52
N LEU A 20 -9.60 0.04 0.89
CA LEU A 20 -8.98 1.32 0.52
C LEU A 20 -8.68 1.41 -0.98
N LEU A 21 -8.22 0.32 -1.60
CA LEU A 21 -7.77 0.34 -2.98
C LEU A 21 -8.84 0.80 -3.95
N PHE A 22 -10.06 0.29 -3.81
CA PHE A 22 -11.17 0.65 -4.70
C PHE A 22 -11.58 2.11 -4.52
N ARG A 23 -11.51 2.63 -3.30
CA ARG A 23 -11.80 4.03 -3.02
C ARG A 23 -10.73 4.96 -3.60
N ILE A 24 -9.46 4.60 -3.48
CA ILE A 24 -8.37 5.38 -4.08
C ILE A 24 -8.51 5.38 -5.60
N ALA A 25 -8.71 4.21 -6.20
CA ALA A 25 -8.82 4.06 -7.65
C ALA A 25 -10.05 4.77 -8.23
N SER A 26 -11.13 4.87 -7.46
CA SER A 26 -12.36 5.53 -7.91
C SER A 26 -12.30 7.07 -7.88
N GLY A 27 -11.28 7.65 -7.26
CA GLY A 27 -11.13 9.10 -7.14
C GLY A 27 -11.53 9.68 -5.79
N ALA A 28 -11.89 8.85 -4.81
CA ALA A 28 -12.33 9.33 -3.51
C ALA A 28 -11.21 10.04 -2.71
N MET A 29 -9.94 9.71 -2.97
CA MET A 29 -8.82 10.29 -2.25
C MET A 29 -8.36 11.64 -2.80
N PHE A 30 -8.27 11.76 -4.12
CA PHE A 30 -7.68 12.95 -4.76
C PHE A 30 -8.65 13.70 -5.66
N GLY A 31 -9.89 13.28 -5.75
CA GLY A 31 -10.89 13.91 -6.58
C GLY A 31 -11.09 13.25 -7.94
N PRO A 32 -12.12 13.68 -8.68
CA PRO A 32 -12.57 12.97 -9.89
C PRO A 32 -11.70 13.19 -11.11
N ASP A 33 -10.73 14.09 -11.06
CA ASP A 33 -9.92 14.45 -12.21
C ASP A 33 -8.45 14.06 -12.07
N GLN A 34 -8.05 13.44 -10.96
CA GLN A 34 -6.65 13.11 -10.68
C GLN A 34 -6.36 11.63 -10.96
N PRO A 35 -5.55 11.32 -11.99
CA PRO A 35 -5.10 9.95 -12.22
C PRO A 35 -4.20 9.44 -11.09
N VAL A 36 -4.26 8.13 -10.82
CA VAL A 36 -3.45 7.49 -9.79
C VAL A 36 -2.73 6.25 -10.33
N ASN A 37 -1.55 6.01 -9.79
CA ASN A 37 -0.86 4.73 -9.89
C ASN A 37 -0.91 4.05 -8.53
N LEU A 38 -1.15 2.76 -8.50
CA LEU A 38 -1.14 1.96 -7.28
C LEU A 38 0.08 1.04 -7.26
N ASN A 39 0.90 1.17 -6.23
CA ASN A 39 1.94 0.21 -5.90
C ASN A 39 1.45 -0.62 -4.71
N LEU A 40 1.18 -1.87 -4.95
CA LEU A 40 0.59 -2.77 -3.97
C LEU A 40 1.66 -3.70 -3.41
N ILE A 41 1.85 -3.63 -2.10
CA ILE A 41 2.93 -4.33 -1.42
C ILE A 41 2.35 -5.37 -0.48
N GLU A 42 2.82 -6.59 -0.59
CA GLU A 42 2.45 -7.69 0.29
C GLU A 42 3.65 -8.57 0.61
N ILE A 43 3.50 -9.43 1.60
CA ILE A 43 4.47 -10.48 1.89
C ILE A 43 4.31 -11.62 0.87
N GLU A 44 5.39 -12.38 0.63
CA GLU A 44 5.38 -13.47 -0.35
C GLU A 44 4.19 -14.43 -0.22
N PRO A 45 3.83 -14.91 1.00
CA PRO A 45 2.69 -15.82 1.12
C PRO A 45 1.34 -15.24 0.69
N ALA A 46 1.21 -13.91 0.66
CA ALA A 46 -0.02 -13.22 0.29
C ALA A 46 -0.04 -12.75 -1.16
N MET A 47 1.02 -12.98 -1.93
CA MET A 47 1.10 -12.51 -3.33
C MET A 47 0.03 -13.14 -4.23
N GLY A 48 -0.36 -14.38 -3.98
CA GLY A 48 -1.45 -15.01 -4.73
C GLY A 48 -2.79 -14.30 -4.51
N ALA A 49 -3.09 -13.92 -3.27
CA ALA A 49 -4.28 -13.15 -2.96
C ALA A 49 -4.23 -11.75 -3.58
N LEU A 50 -3.05 -11.13 -3.57
CA LEU A 50 -2.85 -9.82 -4.17
C LEU A 50 -3.09 -9.84 -5.68
N GLU A 51 -2.68 -10.89 -6.37
CA GLU A 51 -2.95 -11.05 -7.80
C GLU A 51 -4.46 -11.03 -8.08
N GLY A 52 -5.25 -11.70 -7.24
CA GLY A 52 -6.71 -11.66 -7.34
C GLY A 52 -7.28 -10.26 -7.14
N VAL A 53 -6.73 -9.49 -6.23
CA VAL A 53 -7.12 -8.10 -6.00
C VAL A 53 -6.82 -7.24 -7.23
N CYS A 54 -5.66 -7.44 -7.86
CA CYS A 54 -5.31 -6.73 -9.10
C CYS A 54 -6.30 -7.04 -10.22
N MET A 55 -6.72 -8.30 -10.36
CA MET A 55 -7.72 -8.69 -11.35
C MET A 55 -9.06 -8.01 -11.12
N GLU A 56 -9.50 -7.91 -9.86
CA GLU A 56 -10.73 -7.21 -9.52
C GLU A 56 -10.64 -5.71 -9.84
N LEU A 57 -9.51 -5.08 -9.55
CA LEU A 57 -9.29 -3.67 -9.91
C LEU A 57 -9.34 -3.45 -11.42
N ASP A 58 -8.72 -4.34 -12.18
CA ASP A 58 -8.77 -4.29 -13.65
C ASP A 58 -10.19 -4.44 -14.17
N ASP A 59 -10.96 -5.36 -13.60
CA ASP A 59 -12.35 -5.59 -13.99
C ASP A 59 -13.25 -4.38 -13.72
N CYS A 60 -12.95 -3.59 -12.69
CA CYS A 60 -13.69 -2.35 -12.40
C CYS A 60 -13.49 -1.27 -13.47
N ALA A 61 -12.41 -1.33 -14.22
CA ALA A 61 -12.08 -0.37 -15.28
C ALA A 61 -12.17 1.10 -14.84
N PHE A 62 -11.62 1.42 -13.67
CA PHE A 62 -11.62 2.79 -13.15
C PHE A 62 -10.89 3.74 -14.09
N PRO A 63 -11.54 4.82 -14.58
CA PRO A 63 -10.89 5.73 -15.54
C PRO A 63 -9.65 6.43 -15.00
N LEU A 64 -9.58 6.65 -13.68
CA LEU A 64 -8.45 7.34 -13.04
C LEU A 64 -7.29 6.42 -12.71
N LEU A 65 -7.49 5.11 -12.70
CA LEU A 65 -6.45 4.14 -12.40
C LEU A 65 -5.56 3.95 -13.62
N ASN A 66 -4.36 4.54 -13.55
CA ASN A 66 -3.42 4.54 -14.68
C ASN A 66 -2.58 3.26 -14.72
N ASP A 67 -2.07 2.83 -13.57
CA ASP A 67 -1.19 1.66 -13.49
C ASP A 67 -1.31 0.97 -12.14
N ILE A 68 -1.07 -0.34 -12.12
CA ILE A 68 -1.05 -1.17 -10.91
C ILE A 68 0.22 -2.00 -10.93
N ASN A 69 1.01 -1.90 -9.87
CA ASN A 69 2.20 -2.72 -9.67
C ASN A 69 2.08 -3.49 -8.36
N ALA A 70 2.11 -4.80 -8.42
CA ALA A 70 2.07 -5.67 -7.24
C ALA A 70 3.44 -6.29 -7.01
N THR A 71 3.94 -6.19 -5.78
CA THR A 71 5.27 -6.68 -5.46
C THR A 71 5.42 -7.04 -3.98
N SER A 72 6.34 -7.95 -3.69
CA SER A 72 6.81 -8.21 -2.32
C SER A 72 8.13 -7.49 -2.01
N ASP A 73 8.71 -6.81 -3.00
CA ASP A 73 9.95 -6.05 -2.86
C ASP A 73 9.63 -4.62 -2.41
N LEU A 74 10.12 -4.22 -1.23
CA LEU A 74 9.85 -2.90 -0.67
C LEU A 74 10.44 -1.78 -1.53
N ASP A 75 11.61 -1.97 -2.11
CA ASP A 75 12.24 -0.95 -2.94
C ASP A 75 11.42 -0.65 -4.19
N LYS A 76 10.93 -1.70 -4.85
CA LYS A 76 10.04 -1.55 -6.01
C LYS A 76 8.69 -0.98 -5.59
N GLY A 77 8.16 -1.44 -4.46
CA GLY A 77 6.84 -1.03 -3.96
C GLY A 77 6.77 0.44 -3.60
N PHE A 78 7.85 1.02 -3.10
CA PHE A 78 7.89 2.43 -2.74
C PHE A 78 8.53 3.32 -3.81
N SER A 79 8.90 2.76 -4.95
CA SER A 79 9.54 3.51 -6.02
C SER A 79 8.66 4.67 -6.50
N ASN A 80 9.20 5.88 -6.44
CA ASN A 80 8.56 7.12 -6.86
C ASN A 80 7.21 7.42 -6.17
N SER A 81 6.97 6.86 -5.00
CA SER A 81 5.71 7.08 -4.26
C SER A 81 5.58 8.51 -3.79
N ASN A 82 4.42 9.11 -4.05
CA ASN A 82 4.02 10.40 -3.52
C ASN A 82 3.25 10.25 -2.21
N TRP A 83 2.60 9.10 -2.00
CA TRP A 83 1.89 8.73 -0.78
C TRP A 83 2.22 7.30 -0.42
N ALA A 84 2.50 7.06 0.84
CA ALA A 84 2.73 5.72 1.37
C ALA A 84 1.75 5.46 2.50
N LEU A 85 0.85 4.50 2.30
CA LEU A 85 -0.15 4.09 3.27
C LEU A 85 0.30 2.78 3.90
N LEU A 86 0.79 2.84 5.13
CA LEU A 86 1.33 1.69 5.84
C LEU A 86 0.21 1.01 6.63
N VAL A 87 -0.50 0.12 5.98
CA VAL A 87 -1.67 -0.59 6.51
C VAL A 87 -1.29 -1.96 7.07
N GLY A 88 -0.34 -2.62 6.42
CA GLY A 88 0.05 -3.98 6.78
C GLY A 88 0.81 -4.04 8.09
N SER A 89 0.43 -4.98 8.95
CA SER A 89 1.11 -5.27 10.19
C SER A 89 0.83 -6.71 10.60
N VAL A 90 1.63 -7.24 11.53
CA VAL A 90 1.34 -8.54 12.13
C VAL A 90 0.20 -8.38 13.13
N PRO A 91 -0.90 -9.13 12.98
CA PRO A 91 -2.01 -9.05 13.94
C PRO A 91 -1.62 -9.66 15.28
N ARG A 92 -2.26 -9.17 16.34
CA ARG A 92 -2.09 -9.73 17.67
C ARG A 92 -2.66 -11.16 17.73
N LYS A 93 -1.83 -12.09 18.21
CA LYS A 93 -2.23 -13.49 18.40
C LYS A 93 -2.49 -13.76 19.87
N ALA A 94 -3.23 -14.84 20.16
CA ALA A 94 -3.46 -15.28 21.54
C ALA A 94 -2.12 -15.51 22.27
N GLY A 95 -2.03 -15.01 23.50
CA GLY A 95 -0.82 -15.10 24.31
C GLY A 95 0.24 -14.04 24.04
N MET A 96 -0.01 -13.15 23.09
CA MET A 96 0.89 -12.06 22.75
C MET A 96 0.56 -10.79 23.53
N GLU A 97 1.56 -10.19 24.16
CA GLU A 97 1.41 -8.91 24.81
C GLU A 97 1.66 -7.75 23.83
N ARG A 98 1.23 -6.55 24.21
CA ARG A 98 1.43 -5.34 23.37
C ARG A 98 2.91 -5.06 23.12
N GLY A 99 3.77 -5.30 24.11
CA GLY A 99 5.21 -5.13 23.97
C GLY A 99 5.82 -6.04 22.90
N ASP A 100 5.36 -7.29 22.84
CA ASP A 100 5.80 -8.25 21.82
C ASP A 100 5.39 -7.78 20.42
N LEU A 101 4.14 -7.33 20.31
CA LEU A 101 3.59 -6.85 19.05
C LEU A 101 4.34 -5.59 18.58
N LEU A 102 4.65 -4.68 19.49
CA LEU A 102 5.42 -3.48 19.17
C LEU A 102 6.80 -3.82 18.63
N GLY A 103 7.48 -4.81 19.23
CA GLY A 103 8.79 -5.25 18.77
C GLY A 103 8.77 -5.81 17.35
N ILE A 104 7.78 -6.64 17.05
CA ILE A 104 7.61 -7.25 15.72
C ILE A 104 7.28 -6.19 14.69
N ASN A 105 6.27 -5.39 14.93
CA ASN A 105 5.81 -4.38 13.97
C ASN A 105 6.82 -3.24 13.84
N GLY A 106 7.54 -2.90 14.91
CA GLY A 106 8.61 -1.92 14.86
C GLY A 106 9.71 -2.28 13.86
N LYS A 107 10.09 -3.55 13.79
CA LYS A 107 11.06 -4.03 12.81
C LYS A 107 10.54 -3.91 11.39
N ILE A 108 9.26 -4.24 11.18
CA ILE A 108 8.60 -4.10 9.88
C ILE A 108 8.65 -2.65 9.41
N PHE A 109 8.26 -1.72 10.27
CA PHE A 109 8.23 -0.30 9.93
C PHE A 109 9.63 0.30 9.73
N THR A 110 10.65 -0.19 10.43
CA THR A 110 12.03 0.22 10.21
C THR A 110 12.47 -0.10 8.77
N GLY A 111 12.23 -1.31 8.31
CA GLY A 111 12.55 -1.71 6.93
C GLY A 111 11.77 -0.92 5.89
N GLN A 112 10.49 -0.71 6.14
CA GLN A 112 9.64 0.09 5.25
C GLN A 112 10.08 1.56 5.20
N GLY A 113 10.42 2.14 6.35
CA GLY A 113 10.91 3.51 6.44
C GLY A 113 12.20 3.72 5.66
N GLN A 114 13.13 2.77 5.72
CA GLN A 114 14.36 2.82 4.93
C GLN A 114 14.08 2.75 3.43
N ALA A 115 13.18 1.84 3.01
CA ALA A 115 12.80 1.71 1.61
C ALA A 115 12.13 2.99 1.07
N ILE A 116 11.28 3.61 1.86
CA ILE A 116 10.65 4.89 1.51
C ILE A 116 11.71 5.98 1.37
N ASN A 117 12.61 6.09 2.32
CA ASN A 117 13.67 7.09 2.29
C ASN A 117 14.57 6.97 1.05
N ASN A 118 14.82 5.74 0.60
CA ASN A 118 15.72 5.47 -0.52
C ASN A 118 15.04 5.53 -1.90
N ASN A 119 13.73 5.31 -1.97
CA ASN A 119 13.05 5.05 -3.26
C ASN A 119 11.87 5.96 -3.55
N ALA A 120 11.20 6.51 -2.54
CA ALA A 120 10.02 7.34 -2.75
C ALA A 120 10.37 8.70 -3.34
N ALA A 121 9.37 9.38 -3.89
CA ALA A 121 9.50 10.75 -4.36
C ALA A 121 9.85 11.70 -3.21
N SER A 122 10.48 12.83 -3.53
CA SER A 122 10.92 13.79 -2.51
C SER A 122 9.76 14.45 -1.74
N ASP A 123 8.55 14.44 -2.30
CA ASP A 123 7.35 15.00 -1.69
C ASP A 123 6.47 13.95 -0.99
N VAL A 124 7.01 12.76 -0.73
CA VAL A 124 6.22 11.67 -0.15
C VAL A 124 5.56 12.05 1.17
N ARG A 125 4.29 11.67 1.29
CA ARG A 125 3.52 11.77 2.53
C ARG A 125 3.20 10.39 3.06
N LEU A 126 3.28 10.25 4.36
CA LEU A 126 3.17 8.95 5.03
C LEU A 126 1.92 8.92 5.90
N SER A 127 1.13 7.85 5.75
CA SER A 127 0.04 7.54 6.67
C SER A 127 0.31 6.19 7.33
N LEU A 128 0.24 6.18 8.64
CA LEU A 128 0.42 4.98 9.45
C LEU A 128 -0.86 4.70 10.21
N ILE A 129 -1.37 3.49 10.09
CA ILE A 129 -2.59 3.13 10.81
C ILE A 129 -2.26 2.71 12.22
N HIS A 130 -2.88 3.38 13.17
CA HIS A 130 -2.81 3.03 14.59
C HIS A 130 -4.01 2.19 14.97
N ILE A 131 -3.73 1.12 15.66
CA ILE A 131 -4.75 0.26 16.22
C ILE A 131 -4.74 0.38 17.75
#